data_647351acb8de8d8b4a6d7371a448b842
#
_entry.id   647351acb8de8d8b4a6d7371a448b842
#
_cell.length_a   1.000
_cell.length_b   1.000
_cell.length_c   1.000
_cell.angle_alpha   90.00
_cell.angle_beta   90.00
_cell.angle_gamma   90.00
#
_symmetry.space_group_name_H-M   'P 1'
#
loop_
_entity.id
_entity.type
_entity.pdbx_description
1 polymer ?
#
loop_
_entity_poly.entity_id
_entity_poly.type
_entity_poly.pdbx_seq_one_letter_code
_entity_poly.pdbx_strand_id
1 'polypeptide(L)'
;MTHASTSPPSCEQHPLVTLIVPVFNEDGNLDPLTEEVLAAMRQQTRAWELLLVDDGSRDGSLEAMRKLAAAHSNVKYISLAENRGQSAAFAAGFQHAKGDIFVTLDADLQNDPADIPLMLQLYDQGYDMVIGWRANRRDTMVKRLCSKIANAIRNRLSRENVKDTGCSLKVMRASLCKELPVFKGMHRFLPTLMKMRGASVAEIKVNHRPRRSGVSKYGVWDRALSGLYDLLAVRWMQDRMIRYNIKERG
;
A
#
# COMPACT_ATOMS: atom_id res chain seq x y z
N MET A 1 -48.44 30.91 9.72
CA MET A 1 -48.15 29.51 9.33
C MET A 1 -46.85 29.51 8.55
N THR A 2 -45.75 29.22 9.23
CA THR A 2 -44.40 29.24 8.67
C THR A 2 -44.05 27.81 8.26
N HIS A 3 -43.96 27.55 6.96
CA HIS A 3 -43.50 26.28 6.43
C HIS A 3 -41.99 26.14 6.66
N ALA A 4 -41.60 25.25 7.57
CA ALA A 4 -40.23 24.85 7.74
C ALA A 4 -39.86 23.93 6.54
N SER A 5 -38.95 24.44 5.69
CA SER A 5 -38.32 23.66 4.62
C SER A 5 -37.30 22.74 5.26
N THR A 6 -37.64 21.45 5.36
CA THR A 6 -36.70 20.38 5.70
C THR A 6 -35.90 20.07 4.45
N SER A 7 -34.62 20.50 4.43
CA SER A 7 -33.65 20.05 3.43
C SER A 7 -33.48 18.52 3.55
N PRO A 8 -33.42 17.76 2.42
CA PRO A 8 -33.19 16.32 2.49
C PRO A 8 -31.78 16.05 3.10
N PRO A 9 -31.61 14.93 3.83
CA PRO A 9 -30.32 14.58 4.40
C PRO A 9 -29.30 14.46 3.28
N SER A 10 -28.17 15.15 3.47
CA SER A 10 -27.01 15.04 2.59
C SER A 10 -26.64 13.56 2.45
N CYS A 11 -26.65 13.06 1.22
CA CYS A 11 -26.16 11.73 0.88
C CYS A 11 -24.73 11.63 1.44
N GLU A 12 -24.51 10.82 2.47
CA GLU A 12 -23.16 10.53 2.99
C GLU A 12 -22.37 9.89 1.84
N GLN A 13 -21.57 10.69 1.15
CA GLN A 13 -20.67 10.19 0.14
C GLN A 13 -19.59 9.36 0.86
N HIS A 14 -19.72 8.06 0.81
CA HIS A 14 -18.68 7.18 1.31
C HIS A 14 -17.36 7.50 0.61
N PRO A 15 -16.23 7.56 1.36
CA PRO A 15 -14.94 7.89 0.79
C PRO A 15 -14.54 6.92 -0.32
N LEU A 16 -13.98 7.45 -1.41
CA LEU A 16 -13.48 6.66 -2.53
C LEU A 16 -12.24 5.85 -2.10
N VAL A 17 -12.19 4.58 -2.46
CA VAL A 17 -11.05 3.69 -2.23
C VAL A 17 -10.26 3.54 -3.53
N THR A 18 -8.94 3.82 -3.52
CA THR A 18 -8.04 3.48 -4.62
C THR A 18 -7.12 2.33 -4.21
N LEU A 19 -7.22 1.20 -4.93
CA LEU A 19 -6.27 0.10 -4.82
C LEU A 19 -5.08 0.40 -5.73
N ILE A 20 -3.86 0.48 -5.17
CA ILE A 20 -2.64 0.85 -5.90
C ILE A 20 -1.73 -0.38 -6.01
N VAL A 21 -1.46 -0.80 -7.24
CA VAL A 21 -0.67 -1.98 -7.55
C VAL A 21 0.53 -1.59 -8.41
N PRO A 22 1.76 -1.64 -7.89
CA PRO A 22 2.96 -1.50 -8.70
C PRO A 22 3.17 -2.74 -9.56
N VAL A 23 3.42 -2.52 -10.85
CA VAL A 23 3.60 -3.57 -11.87
C VAL A 23 4.98 -3.45 -12.49
N PHE A 24 5.73 -4.56 -12.55
CA PHE A 24 6.97 -4.63 -13.31
C PHE A 24 7.22 -6.05 -13.81
N ASN A 25 6.94 -6.30 -15.10
CA ASN A 25 7.02 -7.60 -15.75
C ASN A 25 6.16 -8.66 -15.03
N GLU A 26 4.85 -8.43 -15.00
CA GLU A 26 3.85 -9.26 -14.31
C GLU A 26 2.67 -9.63 -15.25
N ASP A 27 2.90 -9.69 -16.57
CA ASP A 27 1.87 -9.91 -17.60
C ASP A 27 0.89 -11.04 -17.25
N GLY A 28 1.41 -12.23 -16.90
CA GLY A 28 0.56 -13.39 -16.55
C GLY A 28 -0.18 -13.31 -15.21
N ASN A 29 0.05 -12.28 -14.40
CA ASN A 29 -0.57 -12.12 -13.08
C ASN A 29 -1.69 -11.07 -13.06
N LEU A 30 -1.76 -10.18 -14.06
CA LEU A 30 -2.65 -9.01 -14.04
C LEU A 30 -4.12 -9.37 -14.18
N ASP A 31 -4.47 -10.27 -15.11
CA ASP A 31 -5.84 -10.72 -15.30
C ASP A 31 -6.40 -11.42 -14.03
N PRO A 32 -5.74 -12.47 -13.48
CA PRO A 32 -6.24 -13.10 -12.27
C PRO A 32 -6.26 -12.17 -11.05
N LEU A 33 -5.30 -11.25 -10.91
CA LEU A 33 -5.32 -10.25 -9.85
C LEU A 33 -6.54 -9.33 -9.96
N THR A 34 -6.80 -8.85 -11.17
CA THR A 34 -7.94 -7.96 -11.42
C THR A 34 -9.26 -8.67 -11.11
N GLU A 35 -9.43 -9.92 -11.53
CA GLU A 35 -10.62 -10.71 -11.21
C GLU A 35 -10.79 -10.91 -9.69
N GLU A 36 -9.72 -11.22 -8.97
CA GLU A 36 -9.75 -11.37 -7.50
C GLU A 36 -10.13 -10.05 -6.80
N VAL A 37 -9.59 -8.92 -7.27
CA VAL A 37 -9.94 -7.58 -6.75
C VAL A 37 -11.40 -7.25 -7.04
N LEU A 38 -11.87 -7.49 -8.26
CA LEU A 38 -13.28 -7.29 -8.64
C LEU A 38 -14.21 -8.12 -7.75
N ALA A 39 -13.86 -9.37 -7.49
CA ALA A 39 -14.63 -10.25 -6.61
C ALA A 39 -14.65 -9.76 -5.15
N ALA A 40 -13.49 -9.37 -4.61
CA ALA A 40 -13.36 -8.88 -3.24
C ALA A 40 -14.12 -7.56 -3.00
N MET A 41 -14.13 -6.68 -4.02
CA MET A 41 -14.75 -5.36 -3.91
C MET A 41 -16.23 -5.33 -4.32
N ARG A 42 -16.76 -6.42 -4.86
CA ARG A 42 -18.18 -6.49 -5.36
C ARG A 42 -19.22 -6.12 -4.31
N GLN A 43 -18.99 -6.47 -3.06
CA GLN A 43 -19.95 -6.22 -1.97
C GLN A 43 -19.65 -4.91 -1.21
N GLN A 44 -18.66 -4.12 -1.64
CA GLN A 44 -18.36 -2.84 -1.01
C GLN A 44 -19.43 -1.81 -1.43
N THR A 45 -19.95 -1.09 -0.46
CA THR A 45 -20.89 0.02 -0.69
C THR A 45 -20.17 1.30 -1.15
N ARG A 46 -18.85 1.35 -0.97
CA ARG A 46 -17.99 2.48 -1.36
C ARG A 46 -17.64 2.42 -2.84
N ALA A 47 -17.58 3.57 -3.47
CA ALA A 47 -16.93 3.69 -4.77
C ALA A 47 -15.45 3.30 -4.66
N TRP A 48 -14.92 2.63 -5.68
CA TRP A 48 -13.53 2.20 -5.69
C TRP A 48 -12.95 2.16 -7.11
N GLU A 49 -11.65 2.28 -7.19
CA GLU A 49 -10.86 2.13 -8.41
C GLU A 49 -9.62 1.27 -8.15
N LEU A 50 -9.20 0.51 -9.16
CA LEU A 50 -7.93 -0.20 -9.21
C LEU A 50 -6.97 0.59 -10.08
N LEU A 51 -5.90 1.10 -9.50
CA LEU A 51 -4.84 1.83 -10.19
C LEU A 51 -3.61 0.95 -10.33
N LEU A 52 -3.38 0.44 -11.53
CA LEU A 52 -2.18 -0.29 -11.91
C LEU A 52 -1.08 0.71 -12.28
N VAL A 53 0.10 0.59 -11.68
CA VAL A 53 1.22 1.51 -11.94
C VAL A 53 2.40 0.74 -12.51
N ASP A 54 2.58 0.81 -13.82
CA ASP A 54 3.69 0.18 -14.54
C ASP A 54 5.00 0.92 -14.28
N ASP A 55 5.98 0.22 -13.75
CA ASP A 55 7.33 0.72 -13.50
C ASP A 55 8.27 0.43 -14.68
N GLY A 56 7.81 0.74 -15.90
CA GLY A 56 8.60 0.56 -17.12
C GLY A 56 8.83 -0.90 -17.49
N SER A 57 7.77 -1.71 -17.52
CA SER A 57 7.81 -3.12 -17.93
C SER A 57 8.31 -3.30 -19.36
N ARG A 58 8.91 -4.46 -19.62
CA ARG A 58 9.47 -4.83 -20.93
C ARG A 58 8.78 -6.06 -21.54
N ASP A 59 7.79 -6.61 -20.86
CA ASP A 59 6.94 -7.70 -21.30
C ASP A 59 5.55 -7.20 -21.74
N GLY A 60 4.54 -8.07 -21.80
CA GLY A 60 3.17 -7.72 -22.18
C GLY A 60 2.38 -6.96 -21.11
N SER A 61 2.96 -6.62 -19.93
CA SER A 61 2.24 -6.03 -18.80
C SER A 61 1.49 -4.75 -19.16
N LEU A 62 2.13 -3.81 -19.87
CA LEU A 62 1.48 -2.55 -20.24
C LEU A 62 0.29 -2.76 -21.18
N GLU A 63 0.41 -3.71 -22.10
CA GLU A 63 -0.69 -4.03 -23.03
C GLU A 63 -1.86 -4.70 -22.27
N ALA A 64 -1.56 -5.62 -21.33
CA ALA A 64 -2.56 -6.21 -20.45
C ALA A 64 -3.30 -5.14 -19.63
N MET A 65 -2.57 -4.17 -19.05
CA MET A 65 -3.16 -3.06 -18.30
C MET A 65 -4.10 -2.20 -19.17
N ARG A 66 -3.74 -1.93 -20.42
CA ARG A 66 -4.59 -1.20 -21.38
C ARG A 66 -5.90 -1.96 -21.64
N LYS A 67 -5.81 -3.26 -21.87
CA LYS A 67 -6.99 -4.13 -22.09
C LYS A 67 -7.89 -4.15 -20.87
N LEU A 68 -7.34 -4.32 -19.69
CA LEU A 68 -8.09 -4.32 -18.44
C LEU A 68 -8.80 -2.98 -18.20
N ALA A 69 -8.12 -1.86 -18.45
CA ALA A 69 -8.71 -0.53 -18.31
C ALA A 69 -9.81 -0.24 -19.36
N ALA A 70 -9.72 -0.84 -20.54
CA ALA A 70 -10.77 -0.77 -21.55
C ALA A 70 -11.98 -1.65 -21.20
N ALA A 71 -11.74 -2.82 -20.56
CA ALA A 71 -12.79 -3.76 -20.18
C ALA A 71 -13.55 -3.35 -18.90
N HIS A 72 -12.90 -2.66 -17.97
CA HIS A 72 -13.44 -2.34 -16.65
C HIS A 72 -13.33 -0.85 -16.33
N SER A 73 -14.46 -0.17 -16.19
CA SER A 73 -14.53 1.30 -15.97
C SER A 73 -13.84 1.76 -14.68
N ASN A 74 -13.72 0.89 -13.68
CA ASN A 74 -13.03 1.13 -12.40
C ASN A 74 -11.56 0.72 -12.40
N VAL A 75 -11.01 0.19 -13.52
CA VAL A 75 -9.58 -0.08 -13.66
C VAL A 75 -8.92 1.09 -14.39
N LYS A 76 -7.83 1.59 -13.83
CA LYS A 76 -7.01 2.67 -14.36
C LYS A 76 -5.55 2.24 -14.39
N TYR A 77 -4.75 2.90 -15.22
CA TYR A 77 -3.32 2.64 -15.24
C TYR A 77 -2.50 3.93 -15.41
N ILE A 78 -1.26 3.84 -14.93
CA ILE A 78 -0.18 4.81 -15.17
C ILE A 78 1.02 4.00 -15.63
N SER A 79 1.79 4.50 -16.60
CA SER A 79 3.06 3.89 -17.02
C SER A 79 4.18 4.90 -16.87
N LEU A 80 5.23 4.52 -16.13
CA LEU A 80 6.45 5.30 -16.03
C LEU A 80 7.32 5.10 -17.26
N ALA A 81 8.04 6.13 -17.66
CA ALA A 81 8.89 6.09 -18.84
C ALA A 81 10.03 5.06 -18.75
N GLU A 82 10.48 4.76 -17.54
CA GLU A 82 11.55 3.80 -17.25
C GLU A 82 11.40 3.18 -15.86
N ASN A 83 12.07 2.03 -15.63
CA ASN A 83 12.08 1.39 -14.32
C ASN A 83 12.84 2.25 -13.31
N ARG A 84 12.14 2.68 -12.28
CA ARG A 84 12.65 3.45 -11.13
C ARG A 84 12.46 2.72 -9.79
N GLY A 85 11.86 1.54 -9.83
CA GLY A 85 11.63 0.67 -8.70
C GLY A 85 10.29 0.90 -8.00
N GLN A 86 9.85 -0.08 -7.25
CA GLN A 86 8.55 -0.15 -6.58
C GLN A 86 8.19 1.12 -5.79
N SER A 87 9.17 1.79 -5.17
CA SER A 87 8.93 3.04 -4.44
C SER A 87 8.47 4.17 -5.33
N ALA A 88 9.02 4.26 -6.56
CA ALA A 88 8.61 5.26 -7.54
C ALA A 88 7.19 4.97 -8.04
N ALA A 89 6.86 3.71 -8.29
CA ALA A 89 5.52 3.30 -8.68
C ALA A 89 4.49 3.63 -7.59
N PHE A 90 4.78 3.35 -6.31
CA PHE A 90 3.90 3.77 -5.21
C PHE A 90 3.78 5.29 -5.11
N ALA A 91 4.89 6.03 -5.24
CA ALA A 91 4.86 7.49 -5.19
C ALA A 91 3.99 8.07 -6.31
N ALA A 92 4.13 7.57 -7.55
CA ALA A 92 3.27 7.95 -8.66
C ALA A 92 1.81 7.60 -8.38
N GLY A 93 1.54 6.40 -7.86
CA GLY A 93 0.20 5.98 -7.45
C GLY A 93 -0.39 6.93 -6.40
N PHE A 94 0.33 7.26 -5.33
CA PHE A 94 -0.13 8.16 -4.27
C PHE A 94 -0.43 9.58 -4.79
N GLN A 95 0.35 10.08 -5.75
CA GLN A 95 0.14 11.42 -6.31
C GLN A 95 -1.06 11.48 -7.26
N HIS A 96 -1.31 10.42 -8.02
CA HIS A 96 -2.32 10.43 -9.09
C HIS A 96 -3.63 9.74 -8.72
N ALA A 97 -3.66 8.93 -7.65
CA ALA A 97 -4.86 8.30 -7.14
C ALA A 97 -5.87 9.33 -6.61
N LYS A 98 -7.15 9.11 -6.91
CA LYS A 98 -8.24 10.03 -6.58
C LYS A 98 -8.89 9.71 -5.23
N GLY A 99 -8.67 8.50 -4.69
CA GLY A 99 -9.32 8.04 -3.48
C GLY A 99 -8.90 8.81 -2.22
N ASP A 100 -9.76 8.73 -1.22
CA ASP A 100 -9.52 9.21 0.15
C ASP A 100 -8.83 8.14 1.00
N ILE A 101 -8.98 6.89 0.57
CA ILE A 101 -8.39 5.70 1.20
C ILE A 101 -7.55 4.98 0.14
N PHE A 102 -6.29 4.73 0.44
CA PHE A 102 -5.39 3.94 -0.40
C PHE A 102 -5.24 2.53 0.14
N VAL A 103 -5.37 1.55 -0.75
CA VAL A 103 -5.03 0.15 -0.48
C VAL A 103 -3.85 -0.23 -1.36
N THR A 104 -2.76 -0.71 -0.76
CA THR A 104 -1.60 -1.19 -1.52
C THR A 104 -1.55 -2.70 -1.52
N LEU A 105 -1.17 -3.30 -2.64
CA LEU A 105 -0.87 -4.74 -2.76
C LEU A 105 0.11 -4.98 -3.90
N ASP A 106 0.82 -6.12 -3.88
CA ASP A 106 1.75 -6.52 -4.93
C ASP A 106 1.02 -7.26 -6.06
N ALA A 107 1.55 -7.19 -7.29
CA ALA A 107 0.97 -7.85 -8.46
C ALA A 107 1.24 -9.37 -8.53
N ASP A 108 2.03 -9.95 -7.60
CA ASP A 108 2.52 -11.32 -7.66
C ASP A 108 1.57 -12.40 -7.09
N LEU A 109 0.31 -12.01 -6.82
CA LEU A 109 -0.78 -12.88 -6.29
C LEU A 109 -0.47 -13.51 -4.91
N GLN A 110 0.53 -13.03 -4.18
CA GLN A 110 0.83 -13.54 -2.84
C GLN A 110 -0.13 -12.98 -1.77
N ASN A 111 -0.60 -11.74 -1.95
CA ASN A 111 -1.65 -11.17 -1.11
C ASN A 111 -3.03 -11.67 -1.56
N ASP A 112 -3.92 -11.84 -0.62
CA ASP A 112 -5.31 -12.21 -0.90
C ASP A 112 -6.19 -10.96 -0.88
N PRO A 113 -6.75 -10.50 -2.04
CA PRO A 113 -7.65 -9.35 -2.05
C PRO A 113 -8.91 -9.55 -1.20
N ALA A 114 -9.29 -10.80 -0.90
CA ALA A 114 -10.43 -11.12 -0.03
C ALA A 114 -10.26 -10.61 1.42
N ASP A 115 -9.04 -10.28 1.84
CA ASP A 115 -8.77 -9.67 3.15
C ASP A 115 -9.07 -8.16 3.18
N ILE A 116 -9.18 -7.49 2.02
CA ILE A 116 -9.38 -6.03 1.92
C ILE A 116 -10.65 -5.56 2.63
N PRO A 117 -11.81 -6.19 2.47
CA PRO A 117 -13.03 -5.77 3.15
C PRO A 117 -12.89 -5.72 4.68
N LEU A 118 -12.24 -6.72 5.27
CA LEU A 118 -12.01 -6.77 6.72
C LEU A 118 -11.02 -5.69 7.18
N MET A 119 -10.02 -5.38 6.36
CA MET A 119 -9.07 -4.29 6.65
C MET A 119 -9.73 -2.93 6.58
N LEU A 120 -10.65 -2.72 5.62
CA LEU A 120 -11.46 -1.49 5.53
C LEU A 120 -12.38 -1.33 6.74
N GLN A 121 -13.02 -2.41 7.21
CA GLN A 121 -13.82 -2.37 8.44
C GLN A 121 -13.00 -1.97 9.66
N LEU A 122 -11.75 -2.44 9.77
CA LEU A 122 -10.86 -2.04 10.86
C LEU A 122 -10.40 -0.58 10.71
N TYR A 123 -10.14 -0.13 9.47
CA TYR A 123 -9.84 1.27 9.17
C TYR A 123 -10.98 2.21 9.62
N ASP A 124 -12.23 1.80 9.45
CA ASP A 124 -13.42 2.57 9.85
C ASP A 124 -13.57 2.75 11.36
N GLN A 125 -12.85 1.98 12.15
CA GLN A 125 -12.77 2.17 13.59
C GLN A 125 -11.90 3.39 14.00
N GLY A 126 -11.41 4.17 13.02
CA GLY A 126 -10.68 5.41 13.25
C GLY A 126 -9.16 5.29 13.14
N TYR A 127 -8.64 4.18 12.62
CA TYR A 127 -7.22 4.07 12.33
C TYR A 127 -6.86 4.77 11.02
N ASP A 128 -5.68 5.41 10.99
CA ASP A 128 -5.15 6.05 9.78
C ASP A 128 -4.42 5.04 8.87
N MET A 129 -4.01 3.91 9.43
CA MET A 129 -3.36 2.83 8.69
C MET A 129 -3.69 1.47 9.29
N VAL A 130 -4.02 0.51 8.44
CA VAL A 130 -4.17 -0.90 8.78
C VAL A 130 -3.17 -1.72 7.97
N ILE A 131 -2.37 -2.55 8.63
CA ILE A 131 -1.31 -3.35 8.02
C ILE A 131 -1.69 -4.83 8.10
N GLY A 132 -1.56 -5.54 6.99
CA GLY A 132 -1.66 -6.98 6.98
C GLY A 132 -0.47 -7.63 7.70
N TRP A 133 -0.73 -8.62 8.53
CA TRP A 133 0.28 -9.45 9.17
C TRP A 133 0.19 -10.90 8.68
N ARG A 134 1.23 -11.34 7.97
CA ARG A 134 1.34 -12.69 7.40
C ARG A 134 1.77 -13.70 8.47
N ALA A 135 0.83 -14.08 9.36
CA ALA A 135 1.12 -14.94 10.51
C ALA A 135 1.62 -16.35 10.11
N ASN A 136 1.13 -16.89 8.99
CA ASN A 136 1.36 -18.28 8.55
C ASN A 136 2.34 -18.36 7.36
N ARG A 137 3.45 -17.61 7.40
CA ARG A 137 4.48 -17.73 6.35
C ARG A 137 5.08 -19.14 6.33
N ARG A 138 5.03 -19.80 5.17
CA ARG A 138 5.67 -21.12 4.93
C ARG A 138 7.17 -20.95 4.64
N ASP A 139 7.87 -20.18 5.46
CA ASP A 139 9.32 -20.00 5.35
C ASP A 139 10.07 -21.11 6.11
N THR A 140 11.29 -21.43 5.67
CA THR A 140 12.19 -22.32 6.42
C THR A 140 12.51 -21.74 7.79
N MET A 141 12.83 -22.60 8.77
CA MET A 141 13.18 -22.19 10.14
C MET A 141 14.27 -21.11 10.18
N VAL A 142 15.31 -21.24 9.34
CA VAL A 142 16.42 -20.29 9.22
C VAL A 142 15.92 -18.94 8.70
N LYS A 143 15.10 -18.89 7.66
CA LYS A 143 14.51 -17.64 7.14
C LYS A 143 13.61 -16.96 8.17
N ARG A 144 12.85 -17.74 8.96
CA ARG A 144 12.03 -17.20 10.06
C ARG A 144 12.87 -16.55 11.14
N LEU A 145 13.98 -17.20 11.55
CA LEU A 145 14.88 -16.66 12.57
C LEU A 145 15.55 -15.37 12.09
N CYS A 146 16.13 -15.38 10.87
CA CYS A 146 16.71 -14.18 10.25
C CYS A 146 15.69 -13.03 10.14
N SER A 147 14.46 -13.32 9.71
CA SER A 147 13.39 -12.32 9.65
C SER A 147 13.02 -11.76 11.02
N LYS A 148 12.96 -12.59 12.07
CA LYS A 148 12.69 -12.14 13.44
C LYS A 148 13.79 -11.21 13.96
N ILE A 149 15.06 -11.58 13.76
CA ILE A 149 16.22 -10.77 14.17
C ILE A 149 16.22 -9.44 13.40
N ALA A 150 16.07 -9.47 12.07
CA ALA A 150 16.02 -8.27 11.25
C ALA A 150 14.85 -7.34 11.64
N ASN A 151 13.69 -7.92 11.96
CA ASN A 151 12.53 -7.15 12.41
C ASN A 151 12.73 -6.55 13.82
N ALA A 152 13.38 -7.29 14.74
CA ALA A 152 13.73 -6.79 16.07
C ALA A 152 14.72 -5.62 16.01
N ILE A 153 15.77 -5.73 15.17
CA ILE A 153 16.74 -4.64 14.93
C ILE A 153 16.01 -3.43 14.34
N ARG A 154 15.17 -3.64 13.32
CA ARG A 154 14.38 -2.57 12.72
C ARG A 154 13.50 -1.89 13.77
N ASN A 155 12.67 -2.65 14.49
CA ASN A 155 11.75 -2.12 15.49
C ASN A 155 12.48 -1.30 16.57
N ARG A 156 13.66 -1.77 17.00
CA ARG A 156 14.50 -1.03 17.97
C ARG A 156 15.04 0.27 17.39
N LEU A 157 15.53 0.26 16.14
CA LEU A 157 16.09 1.44 15.50
C LEU A 157 15.03 2.42 15.04
N SER A 158 13.92 1.95 14.47
CA SER A 158 12.79 2.80 14.03
C SER A 158 11.81 3.15 15.15
N ARG A 159 12.04 2.68 16.39
CA ARG A 159 11.12 2.86 17.54
C ARG A 159 9.69 2.39 17.22
N GLU A 160 9.60 1.28 16.52
CA GLU A 160 8.32 0.70 16.10
C GLU A 160 8.00 -0.59 16.85
N ASN A 161 6.73 -0.94 16.83
CA ASN A 161 6.25 -2.24 17.28
C ASN A 161 5.30 -2.82 16.24
N VAL A 162 5.83 -3.09 15.03
CA VAL A 162 5.08 -3.66 13.91
C VAL A 162 5.56 -5.08 13.65
N LYS A 163 4.65 -6.03 13.60
CA LYS A 163 4.97 -7.47 13.44
C LYS A 163 5.46 -7.81 12.04
N ASP A 164 4.87 -7.19 11.00
CA ASP A 164 5.20 -7.46 9.61
C ASP A 164 5.18 -6.20 8.75
N THR A 165 6.25 -5.41 8.81
CA THR A 165 6.38 -4.21 7.97
C THR A 165 6.50 -4.51 6.47
N GLY A 166 6.90 -5.74 6.14
CA GLY A 166 7.12 -6.20 4.77
C GLY A 166 5.86 -6.69 4.06
N CYS A 167 4.70 -6.72 4.71
CA CYS A 167 3.44 -7.01 4.03
C CYS A 167 3.07 -5.84 3.13
N SER A 168 2.83 -6.08 1.84
CA SER A 168 2.43 -5.04 0.90
C SER A 168 0.95 -4.67 1.03
N LEU A 169 0.11 -5.56 1.56
CA LEU A 169 -1.30 -5.29 1.78
C LEU A 169 -1.48 -4.34 2.97
N LYS A 170 -1.87 -3.10 2.67
CA LYS A 170 -2.06 -2.02 3.63
C LYS A 170 -3.24 -1.16 3.21
N VAL A 171 -4.03 -0.70 4.18
CA VAL A 171 -5.06 0.33 4.01
C VAL A 171 -4.55 1.59 4.68
N MET A 172 -4.63 2.75 4.03
CA MET A 172 -4.00 3.99 4.49
C MET A 172 -4.84 5.20 4.14
N ARG A 173 -4.81 6.22 5.01
CA ARG A 173 -5.39 7.54 4.72
C ARG A 173 -4.60 8.24 3.61
N ALA A 174 -5.26 8.57 2.50
CA ALA A 174 -4.64 9.13 1.31
C ALA A 174 -3.92 10.46 1.56
N SER A 175 -4.52 11.36 2.35
CA SER A 175 -3.92 12.66 2.65
C SER A 175 -2.53 12.54 3.29
N LEU A 176 -2.33 11.58 4.19
CA LEU A 176 -1.02 11.33 4.80
C LEU A 176 -0.03 10.70 3.81
N CYS A 177 -0.50 9.81 2.91
CA CYS A 177 0.36 9.17 1.92
C CYS A 177 0.93 10.16 0.89
N LYS A 178 0.14 11.15 0.48
CA LYS A 178 0.56 12.18 -0.49
C LYS A 178 1.69 13.09 0.03
N GLU A 179 1.85 13.17 1.34
CA GLU A 179 2.88 13.99 2.00
C GLU A 179 4.15 13.21 2.38
N LEU A 180 4.23 11.93 2.04
CA LEU A 180 5.37 11.11 2.41
C LEU A 180 6.63 11.48 1.59
N PRO A 181 7.81 11.46 2.20
CA PRO A 181 9.06 11.67 1.48
C PRO A 181 9.31 10.51 0.51
N VAL A 182 9.65 10.85 -0.74
CA VAL A 182 9.92 9.87 -1.79
C VAL A 182 11.40 9.54 -1.83
N PHE A 183 11.76 8.28 -1.57
CA PHE A 183 13.13 7.77 -1.67
C PHE A 183 13.13 6.28 -2.01
N LYS A 184 14.24 5.79 -2.54
CA LYS A 184 14.40 4.38 -2.88
C LYS A 184 14.26 3.51 -1.62
N GLY A 185 13.34 2.56 -1.60
CA GLY A 185 13.06 1.71 -0.43
C GLY A 185 11.96 2.22 0.50
N MET A 186 11.36 3.41 0.27
CA MET A 186 10.35 3.99 1.16
C MET A 186 9.17 3.06 1.45
N HIS A 187 8.77 2.23 0.47
CA HIS A 187 7.65 1.29 0.60
C HIS A 187 7.80 0.31 1.77
N ARG A 188 9.05 0.05 2.22
CA ARG A 188 9.37 -0.79 3.39
C ARG A 188 9.14 -0.08 4.71
N PHE A 189 9.08 1.24 4.69
CA PHE A 189 8.98 2.11 5.86
C PHE A 189 7.66 2.87 5.94
N LEU A 190 6.68 2.52 5.10
CA LEU A 190 5.37 3.19 5.12
C LEU A 190 4.78 3.29 6.54
N PRO A 191 4.79 2.24 7.39
CA PRO A 191 4.30 2.36 8.76
C PRO A 191 5.06 3.41 9.58
N THR A 192 6.40 3.42 9.49
CA THR A 192 7.24 4.41 10.17
C THR A 192 6.93 5.82 9.71
N LEU A 193 6.90 6.02 8.40
CA LEU A 193 6.65 7.32 7.77
C LEU A 193 5.27 7.85 8.11
N MET A 194 4.23 7.00 8.10
CA MET A 194 2.88 7.33 8.51
C MET A 194 2.82 7.74 9.99
N LYS A 195 3.46 6.98 10.89
CA LYS A 195 3.57 7.33 12.32
C LYS A 195 4.32 8.65 12.54
N MET A 196 5.34 8.95 11.74
CA MET A 196 6.01 10.25 11.76
C MET A 196 5.09 11.40 11.38
N ARG A 197 3.97 11.14 10.69
CA ARG A 197 2.90 12.11 10.41
C ARG A 197 1.79 12.08 11.46
N GLY A 198 1.94 11.29 12.52
CA GLY A 198 0.96 11.18 13.61
C GLY A 198 -0.12 10.13 13.38
N ALA A 199 0.03 9.25 12.37
CA ALA A 199 -0.94 8.23 12.06
C ALA A 199 -1.11 7.20 13.19
N SER A 200 -2.35 6.85 13.49
CA SER A 200 -2.75 5.69 14.27
C SER A 200 -2.64 4.43 13.39
N VAL A 201 -2.00 3.36 13.91
CA VAL A 201 -1.70 2.16 13.12
C VAL A 201 -2.23 0.91 13.82
N ALA A 202 -2.99 0.09 13.09
CA ALA A 202 -3.43 -1.23 13.52
C ALA A 202 -2.84 -2.34 12.64
N GLU A 203 -2.82 -3.57 13.16
CA GLU A 203 -2.39 -4.76 12.42
C GLU A 203 -3.47 -5.84 12.47
N ILE A 204 -3.67 -6.53 11.36
CA ILE A 204 -4.61 -7.63 11.24
C ILE A 204 -3.96 -8.82 10.53
N LYS A 205 -4.31 -10.04 10.95
CA LYS A 205 -3.85 -11.24 10.25
C LYS A 205 -4.48 -11.29 8.86
N VAL A 206 -3.64 -11.58 7.86
CA VAL A 206 -4.05 -11.74 6.46
C VAL A 206 -3.54 -13.05 5.89
N ASN A 207 -4.21 -13.54 4.87
CA ASN A 207 -3.79 -14.69 4.10
C ASN A 207 -2.52 -14.36 3.30
N HIS A 208 -1.66 -15.37 3.15
CA HIS A 208 -0.47 -15.24 2.32
C HIS A 208 -0.26 -16.52 1.51
N ARG A 209 -0.28 -16.38 0.22
CA ARG A 209 -0.17 -17.48 -0.73
C ARG A 209 1.27 -17.67 -1.21
N PRO A 210 1.67 -18.87 -1.65
CA PRO A 210 2.93 -19.06 -2.34
C PRO A 210 2.89 -18.31 -3.67
N ARG A 211 4.05 -17.77 -4.09
CA ARG A 211 4.17 -17.12 -5.41
C ARG A 211 3.86 -18.12 -6.53
N ARG A 212 3.01 -17.75 -7.47
CA ARG A 212 2.63 -18.61 -8.61
C ARG A 212 3.68 -18.61 -9.72
N SER A 213 4.32 -17.44 -10.00
CA SER A 213 5.32 -17.28 -11.06
C SER A 213 6.34 -16.20 -10.68
N GLY A 214 7.49 -16.19 -11.37
CA GLY A 214 8.55 -15.21 -11.21
C GLY A 214 9.70 -15.62 -10.28
N VAL A 215 10.91 -15.11 -10.60
CA VAL A 215 12.15 -15.34 -9.84
C VAL A 215 12.43 -14.13 -8.96
N SER A 216 12.94 -14.36 -7.74
CA SER A 216 13.38 -13.26 -6.87
C SER A 216 14.54 -12.50 -7.53
N LYS A 217 14.31 -11.24 -7.91
CA LYS A 217 15.23 -10.43 -8.75
C LYS A 217 16.44 -9.84 -8.01
N TYR A 218 16.61 -10.09 -6.69
CA TYR A 218 17.68 -9.47 -5.90
C TYR A 218 18.36 -10.44 -4.94
N GLY A 219 19.70 -10.29 -4.77
CA GLY A 219 20.50 -11.01 -3.78
C GLY A 219 20.13 -10.67 -2.33
N VAL A 220 20.35 -11.62 -1.42
CA VAL A 220 20.02 -11.45 0.01
C VAL A 220 20.91 -10.37 0.66
N TRP A 221 22.17 -10.32 0.30
CA TRP A 221 23.15 -9.39 0.86
C TRP A 221 22.95 -7.94 0.42
N ASP A 222 22.62 -7.71 -0.87
CA ASP A 222 22.35 -6.36 -1.38
C ASP A 222 21.11 -5.75 -0.71
N ARG A 223 20.10 -6.61 -0.44
CA ARG A 223 18.90 -6.20 0.31
C ARG A 223 19.20 -5.86 1.77
N ALA A 224 20.12 -6.58 2.41
CA ALA A 224 20.44 -6.37 3.81
C ALA A 224 21.19 -5.04 4.00
N LEU A 225 22.22 -4.78 3.18
CA LEU A 225 23.01 -3.55 3.26
C LEU A 225 22.18 -2.31 2.91
N SER A 226 21.46 -2.34 1.78
CA SER A 226 20.58 -1.23 1.41
C SER A 226 19.48 -0.99 2.45
N GLY A 227 18.92 -2.06 3.02
CA GLY A 227 17.91 -1.96 4.08
C GLY A 227 18.45 -1.34 5.37
N LEU A 228 19.71 -1.60 5.73
CA LEU A 228 20.34 -0.98 6.90
C LEU A 228 20.62 0.51 6.65
N TYR A 229 21.10 0.86 5.46
CA TYR A 229 21.32 2.26 5.07
C TYR A 229 20.00 3.06 5.10
N ASP A 230 18.95 2.51 4.49
CA ASP A 230 17.62 3.12 4.51
C ASP A 230 17.09 3.29 5.95
N LEU A 231 17.35 2.30 6.82
CA LEU A 231 16.93 2.33 8.23
C LEU A 231 17.61 3.46 9.01
N LEU A 232 18.92 3.68 8.78
CA LEU A 232 19.66 4.79 9.39
C LEU A 232 19.15 6.15 8.87
N ALA A 233 18.86 6.26 7.59
CA ALA A 233 18.27 7.46 7.00
C ALA A 233 16.88 7.76 7.59
N VAL A 234 16.00 6.75 7.70
CA VAL A 234 14.68 6.92 8.32
C VAL A 234 14.81 7.28 9.81
N ARG A 235 15.78 6.69 10.52
CA ARG A 235 16.08 7.04 11.90
C ARG A 235 16.50 8.51 12.04
N TRP A 236 17.39 8.98 11.16
CA TRP A 236 17.78 10.38 11.10
C TRP A 236 16.57 11.28 10.83
N MET A 237 15.69 10.92 9.88
CA MET A 237 14.46 11.67 9.61
C MET A 237 13.56 11.75 10.85
N GLN A 238 13.39 10.64 11.61
CA GLN A 238 12.59 10.65 12.84
C GLN A 238 13.09 11.65 13.88
N ASP A 239 14.42 11.76 14.04
CA ASP A 239 15.03 12.65 15.02
C ASP A 239 15.09 14.11 14.55
N ARG A 240 14.96 14.37 13.24
CA ARG A 240 15.08 15.71 12.63
C ARG A 240 13.78 16.29 12.07
N MET A 241 12.70 15.51 12.06
CA MET A 241 11.42 15.98 11.56
C MET A 241 10.84 17.08 12.44
N ILE A 242 10.52 18.22 11.83
CA ILE A 242 9.88 19.34 12.49
C ILE A 242 8.36 19.22 12.25
N ARG A 243 7.58 19.28 13.33
CA ARG A 243 6.12 19.42 13.30
C ARG A 243 5.76 20.83 13.74
N TYR A 244 4.87 21.46 13.00
CA TYR A 244 4.34 22.78 13.37
C TYR A 244 2.85 22.86 13.10
N ASN A 245 2.17 23.64 13.92
CA ASN A 245 0.77 23.97 13.72
C ASN A 245 0.66 25.47 13.46
N ILE A 246 -0.08 25.85 12.41
CA ILE A 246 -0.38 27.26 12.15
C ILE A 246 -1.48 27.67 13.12
N LYS A 247 -1.18 28.66 13.98
CA LYS A 247 -2.15 29.18 14.93
C LYS A 247 -3.14 30.15 14.26
N GLU A 248 -2.67 30.91 13.30
CA GLU A 248 -3.45 31.96 12.64
C GLU A 248 -2.95 32.15 11.22
N ARG A 249 -3.85 32.47 10.31
CA ARG A 249 -3.56 32.77 8.90
C ARG A 249 -4.34 34.01 8.53
N GLY A 250 -3.64 35.08 8.16
CA GLY A 250 -4.20 36.33 7.65
C GLY A 250 -4.21 36.38 6.11
#